data_cf628ef256899d49d2dcc892720ad1f3
#
_entry.id   cf628ef256899d49d2dcc892720ad1f3
#
_cell.length_a   1.000
_cell.length_b   1.000
_cell.length_c   1.000
_cell.angle_alpha   90.00
_cell.angle_beta   90.00
_cell.angle_gamma   90.00
#
_symmetry.space_group_name_H-M   'P 1'
#
loop_
_entity.id
_entity.type
_entity.pdbx_description
1 polymer ?
#
loop_
_entity_poly.entity_id
_entity_poly.type
_entity_poly.pdbx_seq_one_letter_code
_entity_poly.pdbx_strand_id
1 'polypeptide(L)'
;MSTPRSPSPWPRAHRALPLLLGLLGCGAEGEKDVSGDEDEQAADGGGAADGGAPTTDLTWHQDIAPIFSQSCEGCHGATGGGGGLDLSTPERAAEWALPIAAAVEARRMPPWTAADDCNSYQGDFSLSAEDRAKVVEWARAGAPAGDPATAAALPPAYTPPVLDRVDLQLELPVEYTPDPGQPDDYRCFLVDWPWAEDAWVTGTHIRPTNEAIAHHVITFLIPPEDVATYEALDAADAAPGYPCYGGPGGDIDSLQTMRWLGAWAPGGGAAVYPEGTGLRVRPGSKLVQQMHYNTLGGPGADRTVMDLRVETTPQGWADIQPWTDVRWVLGVGMDIPANTEGVSHEFRYRAGAGDRFAFHNAALHMHTMGVSASLHVEHADGSETCLLREDSWDFNWQRTYALTTPVNVTPGDEIVLRCTWDNESDQNAAWGEGTGDEMCLATTYITDSWPED
;
A
#
# COMPACT_ATOMS: atom_id res chain seq x y z
N MET A 1 -32.77 22.77 -18.58
CA MET A 1 -32.26 21.90 -17.54
C MET A 1 -30.77 21.79 -17.76
N SER A 2 -30.00 22.52 -16.99
CA SER A 2 -28.55 22.61 -17.16
C SER A 2 -27.92 21.42 -16.44
N THR A 3 -27.18 20.58 -17.18
CA THR A 3 -26.38 19.50 -16.61
C THR A 3 -25.30 20.09 -15.74
N PRO A 4 -25.08 19.59 -14.52
CA PRO A 4 -23.94 20.01 -13.70
C PRO A 4 -22.62 19.53 -14.36
N ARG A 5 -21.73 20.47 -14.63
CA ARG A 5 -20.36 20.15 -15.07
C ARG A 5 -19.60 19.60 -13.87
N SER A 6 -19.08 18.38 -13.99
CA SER A 6 -18.12 17.86 -13.01
C SER A 6 -16.91 18.79 -12.94
N PRO A 7 -16.45 19.20 -11.75
CA PRO A 7 -15.19 19.91 -11.61
C PRO A 7 -14.05 18.94 -11.90
N SER A 8 -13.12 19.34 -12.77
CA SER A 8 -11.85 18.63 -12.93
C SER A 8 -10.97 18.99 -11.72
N PRO A 9 -10.41 18.05 -10.97
CA PRO A 9 -9.58 18.32 -9.80
C PRO A 9 -8.19 18.92 -10.13
N TRP A 10 -7.84 19.04 -11.41
CA TRP A 10 -6.57 19.66 -11.82
C TRP A 10 -6.77 21.14 -12.12
N PRO A 11 -5.95 22.03 -11.53
CA PRO A 11 -5.98 23.45 -11.86
C PRO A 11 -5.61 23.64 -13.34
N ARG A 12 -6.47 24.33 -14.09
CA ARG A 12 -6.29 24.73 -15.50
C ARG A 12 -5.15 25.76 -15.70
N ALA A 13 -4.08 25.68 -14.98
CA ALA A 13 -3.04 26.69 -15.04
C ALA A 13 -1.64 26.12 -14.97
N HIS A 14 -1.21 25.36 -15.99
CA HIS A 14 0.20 25.37 -16.39
C HIS A 14 0.27 25.22 -17.91
N ARG A 15 0.35 26.36 -18.60
CA ARG A 15 0.74 26.40 -20.00
C ARG A 15 2.18 25.87 -20.09
N ALA A 16 2.34 24.81 -20.85
CA ALA A 16 3.61 24.20 -21.16
C ALA A 16 4.60 25.20 -21.76
N LEU A 17 5.78 25.27 -21.21
CA LEU A 17 6.99 25.74 -21.89
C LEU A 17 7.48 24.58 -22.77
N PRO A 18 7.91 24.83 -24.01
CA PRO A 18 8.44 23.77 -24.85
C PRO A 18 9.85 23.38 -24.38
N LEU A 19 10.02 22.11 -23.97
CA LEU A 19 11.34 21.52 -23.73
C LEU A 19 11.86 20.92 -25.03
N LEU A 20 13.08 21.38 -25.42
CA LEU A 20 13.91 20.77 -26.46
C LEU A 20 14.34 19.35 -26.01
N LEU A 21 14.09 18.37 -26.86
CA LEU A 21 14.67 17.04 -26.76
C LEU A 21 16.19 17.11 -27.02
N GLY A 22 16.96 16.61 -26.07
CA GLY A 22 18.36 16.23 -26.26
C GLY A 22 18.53 14.73 -26.03
N LEU A 23 18.73 14.00 -27.12
CA LEU A 23 19.13 12.59 -27.16
C LEU A 23 20.60 12.42 -26.82
N LEU A 24 20.92 11.54 -25.86
CA LEU A 24 22.21 10.83 -25.69
C LEU A 24 21.89 9.67 -24.73
N GLY A 25 22.00 8.38 -25.01
CA GLY A 25 23.12 7.70 -25.63
C GLY A 25 23.68 6.72 -24.60
N CYS A 26 23.43 5.43 -24.79
CA CYS A 26 23.86 4.20 -24.10
C CYS A 26 25.28 4.18 -23.50
N GLY A 27 25.43 3.40 -22.42
CA GLY A 27 26.70 2.84 -21.99
C GLY A 27 26.48 1.72 -20.97
N ALA A 28 26.71 0.51 -21.42
CA ALA A 28 26.68 -0.73 -20.64
C ALA A 28 28.03 -0.98 -19.95
N GLU A 29 28.00 -1.97 -19.03
CA GLU A 29 29.09 -2.81 -18.51
C GLU A 29 29.52 -2.60 -17.06
N GLY A 30 29.52 -3.74 -16.34
CA GLY A 30 30.47 -4.00 -15.28
C GLY A 30 30.02 -4.92 -14.16
N GLU A 31 29.88 -6.24 -14.43
CA GLU A 31 29.91 -7.26 -13.39
C GLU A 31 31.19 -7.17 -12.55
N LYS A 32 31.08 -7.29 -11.24
CA LYS A 32 32.18 -7.75 -10.36
C LYS A 32 31.64 -8.64 -9.27
N ASP A 33 32.07 -9.90 -9.33
CA ASP A 33 32.08 -10.86 -8.24
C ASP A 33 32.73 -10.30 -6.98
N VAL A 34 32.10 -10.51 -5.83
CA VAL A 34 32.73 -10.39 -4.53
C VAL A 34 32.51 -11.69 -3.75
N SER A 35 33.53 -12.54 -3.76
CA SER A 35 33.74 -13.58 -2.77
C SER A 35 34.43 -12.93 -1.57
N GLY A 36 33.86 -13.05 -0.39
CA GLY A 36 34.45 -12.53 0.84
C GLY A 36 34.40 -13.55 1.96
N ASP A 37 35.52 -13.75 2.58
CA ASP A 37 35.88 -14.73 3.57
C ASP A 37 35.14 -14.56 4.90
N GLU A 38 34.73 -15.70 5.46
CA GLU A 38 34.31 -15.85 6.86
C GLU A 38 35.51 -15.82 7.77
N ASP A 39 35.54 -14.95 8.77
CA ASP A 39 36.42 -15.04 9.92
C ASP A 39 35.59 -15.22 11.20
N GLU A 40 35.55 -16.46 11.67
CA GLU A 40 35.11 -16.85 13.01
C GLU A 40 36.14 -16.37 14.05
N GLN A 41 35.70 -15.51 14.98
CA GLN A 41 36.40 -15.33 16.26
C GLN A 41 35.47 -15.71 17.40
N ALA A 42 35.73 -16.90 17.92
CA ALA A 42 35.19 -17.38 19.17
C ALA A 42 35.86 -16.61 20.33
N ALA A 43 35.06 -15.88 21.11
CA ALA A 43 35.45 -15.39 22.42
C ALA A 43 34.78 -16.27 23.48
N ASP A 44 35.61 -17.14 24.07
CA ASP A 44 35.31 -17.86 25.30
C ASP A 44 35.35 -16.88 26.48
N GLY A 45 34.29 -16.84 27.29
CA GLY A 45 34.18 -15.98 28.45
C GLY A 45 33.07 -16.49 29.37
N GLY A 46 33.35 -17.56 30.10
CA GLY A 46 32.45 -18.18 31.07
C GLY A 46 32.01 -17.24 32.18
N GLY A 47 30.72 -17.28 32.44
CA GLY A 47 30.02 -16.73 33.58
C GLY A 47 28.62 -17.28 33.59
N ALA A 48 28.46 -18.51 34.12
CA ALA A 48 27.14 -19.03 34.41
C ALA A 48 26.54 -18.21 35.58
N ALA A 49 25.80 -17.17 35.22
CA ALA A 49 24.79 -16.61 36.10
C ALA A 49 23.62 -17.59 36.07
N ASP A 50 23.25 -18.14 37.20
CA ASP A 50 22.03 -18.87 37.44
C ASP A 50 20.84 -17.89 37.32
N GLY A 51 20.48 -17.59 36.09
CA GLY A 51 19.36 -16.73 35.72
C GLY A 51 18.12 -17.61 35.60
N GLY A 52 17.44 -17.83 36.71
CA GLY A 52 16.07 -18.33 36.63
C GLY A 52 15.30 -17.53 35.61
N ALA A 53 14.47 -18.21 34.76
CA ALA A 53 13.61 -17.53 33.82
C ALA A 53 12.84 -16.42 34.54
N PRO A 54 12.67 -15.23 33.96
CA PRO A 54 11.88 -14.17 34.59
C PRO A 54 10.49 -14.74 34.89
N THR A 55 10.03 -14.51 36.13
CA THR A 55 8.68 -14.91 36.54
C THR A 55 7.71 -13.82 36.21
N THR A 56 6.53 -14.18 35.73
CA THR A 56 5.42 -13.25 35.45
C THR A 56 4.13 -13.81 36.02
N ASP A 57 3.20 -12.92 36.37
CA ASP A 57 1.83 -13.30 36.74
C ASP A 57 0.92 -13.38 35.49
N LEU A 58 1.41 -12.93 34.31
CA LEU A 58 0.69 -12.96 33.05
C LEU A 58 0.53 -14.40 32.55
N THR A 59 -0.67 -14.75 32.11
CA THR A 59 -0.97 -16.07 31.55
C THR A 59 -1.69 -15.97 30.22
N TRP A 60 -1.54 -17.02 29.38
CA TRP A 60 -2.25 -17.07 28.10
C TRP A 60 -3.77 -16.87 28.28
N HIS A 61 -4.39 -17.72 29.09
CA HIS A 61 -5.85 -17.73 29.17
C HIS A 61 -6.46 -16.46 29.73
N GLN A 62 -5.76 -15.74 30.58
CA GLN A 62 -6.31 -14.56 31.23
C GLN A 62 -5.90 -13.26 30.54
N ASP A 63 -4.65 -13.18 30.06
CA ASP A 63 -4.06 -11.90 29.68
C ASP A 63 -3.70 -11.82 28.20
N ILE A 64 -3.23 -12.91 27.60
CA ILE A 64 -2.61 -12.91 26.26
C ILE A 64 -3.59 -13.33 25.18
N ALA A 65 -4.45 -14.35 25.42
CA ALA A 65 -5.41 -14.81 24.43
C ALA A 65 -6.34 -13.70 23.92
N PRO A 66 -6.84 -12.76 24.74
CA PRO A 66 -7.61 -11.62 24.23
C PRO A 66 -6.82 -10.74 23.26
N ILE A 67 -5.53 -10.48 23.54
CA ILE A 67 -4.64 -9.70 22.67
C ILE A 67 -4.41 -10.43 21.35
N PHE A 68 -4.12 -11.73 21.42
CA PHE A 68 -3.91 -12.56 20.23
C PHE A 68 -5.15 -12.68 19.37
N SER A 69 -6.33 -12.87 19.99
CA SER A 69 -7.60 -12.91 19.26
C SER A 69 -7.80 -11.62 18.45
N GLN A 70 -7.60 -10.46 19.05
CA GLN A 70 -7.81 -9.18 18.39
C GLN A 70 -6.77 -8.87 17.32
N SER A 71 -5.48 -9.12 17.58
CA SER A 71 -4.39 -8.56 16.81
C SER A 71 -3.54 -9.58 16.02
N CYS A 72 -3.68 -10.88 16.30
CA CYS A 72 -2.84 -11.92 15.68
C CYS A 72 -3.63 -12.96 14.90
N GLU A 73 -4.76 -13.47 15.45
CA GLU A 73 -5.51 -14.61 14.91
C GLU A 73 -6.14 -14.33 13.54
N GLY A 74 -6.39 -13.08 13.19
CA GLY A 74 -6.88 -12.72 11.84
C GLY A 74 -5.97 -13.20 10.72
N CYS A 75 -4.66 -13.25 10.98
CA CYS A 75 -3.64 -13.75 10.05
C CYS A 75 -3.05 -15.09 10.52
N HIS A 76 -2.89 -15.29 11.82
CA HIS A 76 -2.22 -16.46 12.43
C HIS A 76 -3.20 -17.40 13.14
N GLY A 77 -4.42 -17.53 12.63
CA GLY A 77 -5.43 -18.45 13.16
C GLY A 77 -5.31 -19.87 12.61
N ALA A 78 -6.13 -20.79 13.17
CA ALA A 78 -6.12 -22.21 12.82
C ALA A 78 -6.39 -22.52 11.33
N THR A 79 -7.01 -21.62 10.59
CA THR A 79 -7.31 -21.78 9.17
C THR A 79 -6.18 -21.30 8.24
N GLY A 80 -5.03 -20.88 8.82
CA GLY A 80 -3.84 -20.53 8.05
C GLY A 80 -4.02 -19.32 7.16
N GLY A 81 -4.27 -18.16 7.75
CA GLY A 81 -4.06 -16.87 7.10
C GLY A 81 -2.57 -16.63 6.77
N GLY A 82 -2.18 -15.43 6.54
CA GLY A 82 -0.81 -15.08 6.16
C GLY A 82 0.28 -15.75 7.01
N GLY A 83 1.36 -16.14 6.37
CA GLY A 83 2.58 -16.59 7.03
C GLY A 83 2.66 -18.05 7.48
N GLY A 84 1.62 -18.87 7.28
CA GLY A 84 1.68 -20.32 7.57
C GLY A 84 1.90 -20.70 9.05
N LEU A 85 1.82 -19.73 9.97
CA LEU A 85 2.03 -19.91 11.40
C LEU A 85 0.68 -19.82 12.13
N ASP A 86 0.32 -20.87 12.85
CA ASP A 86 -0.89 -20.92 13.69
C ASP A 86 -0.53 -20.61 15.14
N LEU A 87 -1.07 -19.53 15.68
CA LEU A 87 -0.88 -19.06 17.06
C LEU A 87 -2.17 -19.11 17.89
N SER A 88 -3.18 -19.88 17.47
CA SER A 88 -4.51 -19.88 18.07
C SER A 88 -4.63 -20.64 19.40
N THR A 89 -3.58 -21.34 19.83
CA THR A 89 -3.58 -22.08 21.10
C THR A 89 -2.35 -21.75 21.95
N PRO A 90 -2.45 -21.89 23.29
CA PRO A 90 -1.31 -21.60 24.16
C PRO A 90 -0.07 -22.46 23.84
N GLU A 91 -0.25 -23.74 23.47
CA GLU A 91 0.86 -24.62 23.13
C GLU A 91 1.60 -24.15 21.87
N ARG A 92 0.84 -23.80 20.83
CA ARG A 92 1.41 -23.32 19.57
C ARG A 92 2.07 -21.96 19.71
N ALA A 93 1.44 -21.03 20.42
CA ALA A 93 2.03 -19.74 20.69
C ALA A 93 3.31 -19.84 21.55
N ALA A 94 3.34 -20.76 22.51
CA ALA A 94 4.51 -20.99 23.35
C ALA A 94 5.71 -21.55 22.57
N GLU A 95 5.49 -22.36 21.54
CA GLU A 95 6.57 -22.83 20.64
C GLU A 95 7.31 -21.68 19.94
N TRP A 96 6.61 -20.57 19.72
CA TRP A 96 7.13 -19.38 19.03
C TRP A 96 7.33 -18.17 19.94
N ALA A 97 7.26 -18.35 21.27
CA ALA A 97 7.24 -17.24 22.22
C ALA A 97 8.40 -16.24 22.02
N LEU A 98 9.64 -16.69 21.93
CA LEU A 98 10.78 -15.80 21.76
C LEU A 98 10.82 -15.09 20.39
N PRO A 99 10.55 -15.76 19.25
CA PRO A 99 10.32 -15.08 17.97
C PRO A 99 9.17 -14.06 17.99
N ILE A 100 8.05 -14.39 18.67
CA ILE A 100 6.93 -13.46 18.85
C ILE A 100 7.40 -12.22 19.62
N ALA A 101 8.09 -12.40 20.77
CA ALA A 101 8.62 -11.28 21.55
C ALA A 101 9.51 -10.37 20.70
N ALA A 102 10.42 -10.95 19.93
CA ALA A 102 11.34 -10.20 19.07
C ALA A 102 10.61 -9.45 17.96
N ALA A 103 9.59 -10.05 17.33
CA ALA A 103 8.82 -9.41 16.27
C ALA A 103 7.94 -8.26 16.80
N VAL A 104 7.31 -8.47 17.97
CA VAL A 104 6.44 -7.48 18.63
C VAL A 104 7.25 -6.31 19.18
N GLU A 105 8.40 -6.58 19.81
CA GLU A 105 9.30 -5.55 20.33
C GLU A 105 9.89 -4.67 19.21
N ALA A 106 10.26 -5.30 18.08
CA ALA A 106 10.73 -4.61 16.89
C ALA A 106 9.61 -3.96 16.07
N ARG A 107 8.35 -4.01 16.52
CA ARG A 107 7.15 -3.50 15.84
C ARG A 107 6.93 -4.07 14.42
N ARG A 108 7.51 -5.23 14.11
CA ARG A 108 7.26 -5.95 12.85
C ARG A 108 5.94 -6.69 12.86
N MET A 109 5.40 -7.00 14.06
CA MET A 109 4.10 -7.66 14.27
C MET A 109 3.33 -7.00 15.42
N PRO A 110 2.01 -6.82 15.23
CA PRO A 110 1.28 -6.97 13.97
C PRO A 110 1.78 -5.96 12.92
N PRO A 111 1.56 -6.23 11.61
CA PRO A 111 2.01 -5.33 10.54
C PRO A 111 1.08 -4.11 10.42
N TRP A 112 1.16 -3.23 11.40
CA TRP A 112 0.43 -1.98 11.49
C TRP A 112 1.43 -0.86 11.71
N THR A 113 1.68 -0.08 10.64
CA THR A 113 2.73 0.93 10.60
C THR A 113 2.23 2.34 10.89
N ALA A 114 0.90 2.55 10.86
CA ALA A 114 0.32 3.86 11.22
C ALA A 114 0.64 4.25 12.66
N ALA A 115 1.08 5.49 12.86
CA ALA A 115 1.44 6.02 14.16
C ALA A 115 0.22 6.20 15.07
N ASP A 116 0.36 5.81 16.34
CA ASP A 116 -0.71 5.75 17.35
C ASP A 116 -1.38 7.11 17.62
N ASP A 117 -0.68 8.22 17.36
CA ASP A 117 -1.11 9.60 17.64
C ASP A 117 -1.49 10.40 16.39
N CYS A 118 -1.60 9.76 15.20
CA CYS A 118 -1.94 10.42 13.97
C CYS A 118 -3.46 10.52 13.77
N ASN A 119 -4.14 9.42 13.54
CA ASN A 119 -5.58 9.39 13.28
C ASN A 119 -6.20 8.09 13.84
N SER A 120 -7.51 7.96 13.69
CA SER A 120 -8.23 6.73 14.01
C SER A 120 -8.65 6.02 12.73
N TYR A 121 -8.39 4.71 12.65
CA TYR A 121 -8.63 3.93 11.45
C TYR A 121 -9.63 2.81 11.69
N GLN A 122 -10.38 2.47 10.66
CA GLN A 122 -11.30 1.33 10.71
C GLN A 122 -10.50 0.02 10.72
N GLY A 123 -10.96 -0.94 11.52
CA GLY A 123 -10.31 -2.25 11.58
C GLY A 123 -8.89 -2.21 12.17
N ASP A 124 -8.64 -1.31 13.10
CA ASP A 124 -7.35 -1.21 13.80
C ASP A 124 -7.11 -2.48 14.63
N PHE A 125 -6.01 -3.17 14.32
CA PHE A 125 -5.52 -4.34 15.03
C PHE A 125 -4.10 -4.12 15.59
N SER A 126 -3.68 -2.87 15.71
CA SER A 126 -2.41 -2.51 16.34
C SER A 126 -2.34 -3.00 17.79
N LEU A 127 -1.15 -3.02 18.36
CA LEU A 127 -0.94 -3.27 19.77
C LEU A 127 -0.71 -1.96 20.50
N SER A 128 -1.47 -1.72 21.57
CA SER A 128 -1.14 -0.66 22.51
C SER A 128 0.26 -0.89 23.12
N ALA A 129 0.89 0.15 23.62
CA ALA A 129 2.17 0.02 24.32
C ALA A 129 2.10 -0.95 25.51
N GLU A 130 0.94 -0.98 26.20
CA GLU A 130 0.68 -1.90 27.32
C GLU A 130 0.57 -3.34 26.83
N ASP A 131 -0.22 -3.61 25.79
CA ASP A 131 -0.41 -4.97 25.27
C ASP A 131 0.88 -5.52 24.67
N ARG A 132 1.65 -4.67 23.98
CA ARG A 132 3.00 -5.02 23.51
C ARG A 132 3.90 -5.46 24.66
N ALA A 133 3.93 -4.69 25.75
CA ALA A 133 4.73 -5.03 26.92
C ALA A 133 4.27 -6.36 27.54
N LYS A 134 2.95 -6.59 27.67
CA LYS A 134 2.41 -7.86 28.18
C LYS A 134 2.82 -9.07 27.32
N VAL A 135 2.71 -8.97 26.02
CA VAL A 135 3.09 -10.06 25.08
C VAL A 135 4.59 -10.36 25.23
N VAL A 136 5.43 -9.34 25.25
CA VAL A 136 6.90 -9.51 25.37
C VAL A 136 7.28 -10.11 26.72
N GLU A 137 6.68 -9.64 27.82
CA GLU A 137 6.93 -10.14 29.17
C GLU A 137 6.50 -11.61 29.30
N TRP A 138 5.27 -11.94 28.89
CA TRP A 138 4.73 -13.30 28.88
C TRP A 138 5.62 -14.27 28.09
N ALA A 139 6.00 -13.88 26.89
CA ALA A 139 6.82 -14.71 26.02
C ALA A 139 8.22 -14.98 26.60
N ARG A 140 8.85 -13.97 27.20
CA ARG A 140 10.17 -14.10 27.85
C ARG A 140 10.15 -14.86 29.17
N ALA A 141 9.00 -14.90 29.83
CA ALA A 141 8.80 -15.65 31.07
C ALA A 141 8.46 -17.14 30.84
N GLY A 142 8.59 -17.63 29.60
CA GLY A 142 8.34 -19.03 29.26
C GLY A 142 6.91 -19.33 28.85
N ALA A 143 6.15 -18.32 28.49
CA ALA A 143 4.81 -18.40 27.90
C ALA A 143 3.80 -19.27 28.72
N PRO A 144 3.57 -18.98 30.02
CA PRO A 144 2.70 -19.81 30.87
C PRO A 144 1.26 -19.78 30.34
N ALA A 145 0.64 -20.99 30.25
CA ALA A 145 -0.75 -21.14 29.79
C ALA A 145 -1.78 -20.61 30.81
N GLY A 146 -1.51 -20.80 32.12
CA GLY A 146 -2.48 -20.48 33.16
C GLY A 146 -3.60 -21.52 33.27
N ASP A 147 -4.63 -21.22 34.08
CA ASP A 147 -5.78 -22.08 34.29
C ASP A 147 -6.88 -21.74 33.27
N PRO A 148 -7.28 -22.67 32.39
CA PRO A 148 -8.35 -22.42 31.42
C PRO A 148 -9.71 -22.11 32.07
N ALA A 149 -9.91 -22.47 33.35
CA ALA A 149 -11.13 -22.14 34.09
C ALA A 149 -11.25 -20.63 34.41
N THR A 150 -10.13 -19.88 34.33
CA THR A 150 -10.07 -18.44 34.54
C THR A 150 -9.92 -17.64 33.22
N ALA A 151 -10.17 -18.31 32.09
CA ALA A 151 -10.00 -17.69 30.78
C ALA A 151 -10.83 -16.38 30.62
N ALA A 152 -10.21 -15.34 30.14
CA ALA A 152 -10.89 -14.09 29.79
C ALA A 152 -11.78 -14.29 28.56
N ALA A 153 -12.80 -13.43 28.42
CA ALA A 153 -13.58 -13.38 27.18
C ALA A 153 -12.72 -12.87 26.02
N LEU A 154 -12.79 -13.56 24.89
CA LEU A 154 -12.06 -13.16 23.69
C LEU A 154 -12.82 -12.06 22.94
N PRO A 155 -12.18 -10.96 22.58
CA PRO A 155 -12.75 -10.00 21.63
C PRO A 155 -12.84 -10.67 20.23
N PRO A 156 -13.67 -10.12 19.32
CA PRO A 156 -13.69 -10.59 17.95
C PRO A 156 -12.29 -10.46 17.30
N ALA A 157 -11.86 -11.50 16.61
CA ALA A 157 -10.65 -11.46 15.81
C ALA A 157 -10.78 -10.42 14.70
N TYR A 158 -9.67 -9.73 14.39
CA TYR A 158 -9.62 -8.92 13.19
C TYR A 158 -9.97 -9.79 11.97
N THR A 159 -10.84 -9.26 11.13
CA THR A 159 -11.17 -9.89 9.85
C THR A 159 -10.89 -8.88 8.75
N PRO A 160 -10.02 -9.21 7.78
CA PRO A 160 -9.78 -8.33 6.64
C PRO A 160 -11.10 -7.96 5.95
N PRO A 161 -11.26 -6.75 5.46
CA PRO A 161 -12.43 -6.36 4.70
C PRO A 161 -12.66 -7.30 3.51
N VAL A 162 -13.92 -7.68 3.30
CA VAL A 162 -14.36 -8.48 2.15
C VAL A 162 -15.51 -7.75 1.47
N LEU A 163 -15.68 -7.98 0.17
CA LEU A 163 -16.89 -7.52 -0.51
C LEU A 163 -18.07 -8.35 -0.03
N ASP A 164 -19.16 -7.69 0.33
CA ASP A 164 -20.44 -8.33 0.71
C ASP A 164 -21.11 -9.03 -0.46
N ARG A 165 -20.77 -8.60 -1.69
CA ARG A 165 -21.17 -9.23 -2.95
C ARG A 165 -20.14 -8.94 -4.04
N VAL A 166 -20.10 -9.80 -5.05
CA VAL A 166 -19.33 -9.61 -6.28
C VAL A 166 -20.31 -9.55 -7.45
N ASP A 167 -20.42 -8.37 -8.08
CA ASP A 167 -21.32 -8.16 -9.22
C ASP A 167 -20.61 -8.39 -10.56
N LEU A 168 -19.29 -8.21 -10.57
CA LEU A 168 -18.44 -8.43 -11.74
C LEU A 168 -17.10 -8.97 -11.29
N GLN A 169 -16.65 -10.03 -11.95
CA GLN A 169 -15.29 -10.57 -11.81
C GLN A 169 -14.57 -10.39 -13.15
N LEU A 170 -13.41 -9.79 -13.09
CA LEU A 170 -12.50 -9.62 -14.22
C LEU A 170 -11.20 -10.37 -13.92
N GLU A 171 -10.59 -10.91 -14.97
CA GLU A 171 -9.31 -11.62 -14.87
C GLU A 171 -8.35 -11.03 -15.90
N LEU A 172 -7.06 -11.17 -15.67
CA LEU A 172 -6.08 -10.94 -16.74
C LEU A 172 -6.47 -11.75 -17.98
N PRO A 173 -6.37 -11.17 -19.19
CA PRO A 173 -6.81 -11.84 -20.42
C PRO A 173 -6.08 -13.15 -20.69
N VAL A 174 -4.88 -13.29 -20.14
CA VAL A 174 -4.04 -14.49 -20.24
C VAL A 174 -3.35 -14.79 -18.92
N GLU A 175 -2.97 -16.04 -18.71
CA GLU A 175 -1.99 -16.40 -17.69
C GLU A 175 -0.61 -15.92 -18.17
N TYR A 176 0.11 -15.19 -17.29
CA TYR A 176 1.40 -14.60 -17.62
C TYR A 176 2.50 -15.15 -16.72
N THR A 177 3.64 -15.47 -17.32
CA THR A 177 4.86 -15.88 -16.61
C THR A 177 5.93 -14.84 -16.89
N PRO A 178 6.37 -14.07 -15.87
CA PRO A 178 7.45 -13.10 -16.05
C PRO A 178 8.78 -13.78 -16.39
N ASP A 179 9.67 -13.05 -17.06
CA ASP A 179 11.01 -13.54 -17.41
C ASP A 179 11.86 -13.71 -16.13
N PRO A 180 12.24 -14.94 -15.77
CA PRO A 180 13.04 -15.17 -14.56
C PRO A 180 14.48 -14.61 -14.68
N GLY A 181 14.89 -14.15 -15.85
CA GLY A 181 16.17 -13.48 -16.07
C GLY A 181 16.17 -11.98 -15.69
N GLN A 182 15.00 -11.42 -15.36
CA GLN A 182 14.85 -10.04 -14.91
C GLN A 182 14.31 -10.05 -13.48
N PRO A 183 14.89 -9.31 -12.54
CA PRO A 183 14.40 -9.25 -11.16
C PRO A 183 13.00 -8.61 -11.08
N ASP A 184 12.73 -7.63 -11.92
CA ASP A 184 11.47 -6.89 -11.98
C ASP A 184 10.88 -6.94 -13.39
N ASP A 185 9.57 -7.21 -13.50
CA ASP A 185 8.82 -7.16 -14.76
C ASP A 185 7.55 -6.32 -14.58
N TYR A 186 7.47 -5.21 -15.33
CA TYR A 186 6.31 -4.31 -15.35
C TYR A 186 5.50 -4.53 -16.61
N ARG A 187 4.32 -5.13 -16.45
CA ARG A 187 3.47 -5.51 -17.57
C ARG A 187 2.06 -5.00 -17.41
N CYS A 188 1.55 -4.34 -18.42
CA CYS A 188 0.18 -3.85 -18.50
C CYS A 188 -0.69 -4.75 -19.37
N PHE A 189 -1.88 -5.05 -18.87
CA PHE A 189 -2.87 -5.86 -19.58
C PHE A 189 -4.15 -5.05 -19.75
N LEU A 190 -4.65 -4.98 -21.00
CA LEU A 190 -5.97 -4.42 -21.26
C LEU A 190 -7.07 -5.41 -20.87
N VAL A 191 -8.04 -4.93 -20.10
CA VAL A 191 -9.21 -5.70 -19.68
C VAL A 191 -10.47 -4.97 -20.13
N ASP A 192 -11.38 -5.69 -20.78
CA ASP A 192 -12.62 -5.11 -21.26
C ASP A 192 -13.60 -4.79 -20.14
N TRP A 193 -14.25 -3.62 -20.21
CA TRP A 193 -15.39 -3.28 -19.38
C TRP A 193 -16.68 -3.75 -20.06
N PRO A 194 -17.43 -4.71 -19.50
CA PRO A 194 -18.51 -5.38 -20.23
C PRO A 194 -19.85 -4.64 -20.24
N TRP A 195 -19.99 -3.55 -19.48
CA TRP A 195 -21.29 -2.90 -19.29
C TRP A 195 -21.53 -1.81 -20.34
N ALA A 196 -22.74 -1.84 -20.93
CA ALA A 196 -23.15 -0.93 -22.01
C ALA A 196 -23.75 0.38 -21.49
N GLU A 197 -23.90 0.54 -20.18
CA GLU A 197 -24.42 1.71 -19.49
C GLU A 197 -23.44 2.23 -18.46
N ASP A 198 -23.65 3.44 -17.95
CA ASP A 198 -22.89 3.97 -16.84
C ASP A 198 -23.02 3.05 -15.61
N ALA A 199 -21.90 2.80 -14.96
CA ALA A 199 -21.85 2.03 -13.73
C ALA A 199 -20.91 2.69 -12.72
N TRP A 200 -21.08 2.35 -11.45
CA TRP A 200 -20.26 2.89 -10.36
C TRP A 200 -19.62 1.74 -9.59
N VAL A 201 -18.30 1.69 -9.58
CA VAL A 201 -17.56 0.75 -8.74
C VAL A 201 -17.57 1.28 -7.32
N THR A 202 -18.16 0.51 -6.42
CA THR A 202 -18.35 0.85 -5.00
C THR A 202 -17.49 -0.03 -4.06
N GLY A 203 -16.70 -0.91 -4.64
CA GLY A 203 -15.70 -1.71 -3.93
C GLY A 203 -14.92 -2.59 -4.88
N THR A 204 -13.67 -2.90 -4.50
CA THR A 204 -12.74 -3.70 -5.29
C THR A 204 -12.04 -4.73 -4.41
N HIS A 205 -11.73 -5.89 -4.99
CA HIS A 205 -10.85 -6.86 -4.36
C HIS A 205 -9.96 -7.49 -5.44
N ILE A 206 -8.71 -7.07 -5.46
CA ILE A 206 -7.70 -7.56 -6.40
C ILE A 206 -6.98 -8.72 -5.72
N ARG A 207 -6.87 -9.85 -6.41
CA ARG A 207 -6.30 -11.09 -5.90
C ARG A 207 -5.34 -11.69 -6.93
N PRO A 208 -4.03 -11.48 -6.80
CA PRO A 208 -3.05 -12.25 -7.56
C PRO A 208 -3.23 -13.74 -7.29
N THR A 209 -3.10 -14.58 -8.31
CA THR A 209 -3.12 -16.03 -8.13
C THR A 209 -1.77 -16.57 -7.67
N ASN A 210 -0.72 -15.74 -7.78
CA ASN A 210 0.63 -16.06 -7.31
C ASN A 210 1.24 -14.84 -6.56
N GLU A 211 0.89 -14.70 -5.29
CA GLU A 211 1.39 -13.62 -4.43
C GLU A 211 2.90 -13.71 -4.17
N ALA A 212 3.55 -14.85 -4.45
CA ALA A 212 5.00 -14.97 -4.27
C ALA A 212 5.79 -14.12 -5.28
N ILE A 213 5.21 -13.88 -6.46
CA ILE A 213 5.85 -13.10 -7.53
C ILE A 213 5.12 -11.78 -7.81
N ALA A 214 3.85 -11.64 -7.45
CA ALA A 214 3.14 -10.37 -7.59
C ALA A 214 3.58 -9.40 -6.48
N HIS A 215 4.28 -8.33 -6.87
CA HIS A 215 4.73 -7.31 -5.93
C HIS A 215 3.66 -6.26 -5.66
N HIS A 216 3.05 -5.69 -6.72
CA HIS A 216 1.83 -4.90 -6.61
C HIS A 216 1.03 -4.91 -7.92
N VAL A 217 -0.23 -4.51 -7.80
CA VAL A 217 -1.16 -4.33 -8.92
C VAL A 217 -1.79 -2.95 -8.82
N ILE A 218 -1.76 -2.20 -9.93
CA ILE A 218 -2.53 -0.97 -10.05
C ILE A 218 -3.52 -1.14 -11.20
N THR A 219 -4.79 -0.85 -10.95
CA THR A 219 -5.81 -0.87 -11.99
C THR A 219 -6.20 0.55 -12.37
N PHE A 220 -5.98 0.89 -13.63
CA PHE A 220 -6.34 2.18 -14.20
C PHE A 220 -7.64 2.06 -15.01
N LEU A 221 -8.48 3.06 -14.88
CA LEU A 221 -9.68 3.25 -15.70
C LEU A 221 -9.34 4.15 -16.89
N ILE A 222 -9.45 3.59 -18.08
CA ILE A 222 -9.22 4.30 -19.34
C ILE A 222 -10.57 4.72 -19.92
N PRO A 223 -10.81 6.02 -20.10
CA PRO A 223 -12.06 6.51 -20.67
C PRO A 223 -12.16 6.17 -22.17
N PRO A 224 -13.39 6.09 -22.73
CA PRO A 224 -13.61 5.62 -24.10
C PRO A 224 -12.82 6.39 -25.17
N GLU A 225 -12.57 7.68 -24.96
CA GLU A 225 -11.81 8.53 -25.88
C GLU A 225 -10.34 8.14 -26.01
N ASP A 226 -9.75 7.50 -25.00
CA ASP A 226 -8.32 7.17 -24.95
C ASP A 226 -8.05 5.68 -25.22
N VAL A 227 -9.08 4.84 -25.29
CA VAL A 227 -8.97 3.39 -25.47
C VAL A 227 -8.09 3.02 -26.67
N ALA A 228 -8.23 3.72 -27.79
CA ALA A 228 -7.45 3.43 -29.00
C ALA A 228 -5.94 3.60 -28.80
N THR A 229 -5.51 4.51 -27.92
CA THR A 229 -4.09 4.69 -27.56
C THR A 229 -3.53 3.42 -26.90
N TYR A 230 -4.25 2.88 -25.93
CA TYR A 230 -3.82 1.71 -25.16
C TYR A 230 -3.95 0.41 -25.98
N GLU A 231 -4.97 0.30 -26.85
CA GLU A 231 -5.06 -0.81 -27.82
C GLU A 231 -3.88 -0.81 -28.81
N ALA A 232 -3.40 0.36 -29.19
CA ALA A 232 -2.22 0.47 -30.04
C ALA A 232 -0.94 0.08 -29.33
N LEU A 233 -0.80 0.36 -28.03
CA LEU A 233 0.34 -0.08 -27.20
C LEU A 233 0.35 -1.62 -27.08
N ASP A 234 -0.80 -2.23 -26.76
CA ASP A 234 -0.94 -3.67 -26.63
C ASP A 234 -0.67 -4.38 -27.97
N ALA A 235 -1.19 -3.85 -29.06
CA ALA A 235 -0.97 -4.42 -30.41
C ALA A 235 0.48 -4.27 -30.92
N ALA A 236 1.26 -3.37 -30.36
CA ALA A 236 2.66 -3.14 -30.75
C ALA A 236 3.62 -4.18 -30.14
N ASP A 237 3.25 -4.85 -29.07
CA ASP A 237 4.04 -5.90 -28.44
C ASP A 237 3.56 -7.29 -28.93
N ALA A 238 4.51 -8.19 -29.20
CA ALA A 238 4.19 -9.55 -29.63
C ALA A 238 3.89 -10.50 -28.46
N ALA A 239 4.34 -10.16 -27.26
CA ALA A 239 4.03 -10.88 -26.03
C ALA A 239 2.67 -10.38 -25.46
N PRO A 240 2.02 -11.18 -24.61
CA PRO A 240 0.77 -10.75 -23.97
C PRO A 240 0.94 -9.49 -23.14
N GLY A 241 0.06 -8.51 -23.34
CA GLY A 241 0.16 -7.18 -22.73
C GLY A 241 1.35 -6.38 -23.30
N TYR A 242 1.72 -5.29 -22.65
CA TYR A 242 2.83 -4.42 -23.08
C TYR A 242 3.66 -3.93 -21.88
N PRO A 243 4.96 -3.62 -22.06
CA PRO A 243 5.78 -3.01 -21.00
C PRO A 243 5.25 -1.63 -20.62
N CYS A 244 5.16 -1.36 -19.33
CA CYS A 244 4.52 -0.14 -18.86
C CYS A 244 5.15 0.39 -17.55
N TYR A 245 6.38 0.76 -17.64
CA TYR A 245 7.09 1.40 -16.54
C TYR A 245 6.55 2.83 -16.31
N GLY A 246 6.32 3.23 -15.06
CA GLY A 246 5.88 4.58 -14.70
C GLY A 246 4.38 4.85 -14.87
N GLY A 247 3.54 3.82 -14.90
CA GLY A 247 2.09 3.93 -15.07
C GLY A 247 1.56 3.15 -16.27
N PRO A 248 0.32 3.37 -16.72
CA PRO A 248 -0.29 2.54 -17.77
C PRO A 248 0.26 2.81 -19.17
N GLY A 249 1.25 3.70 -19.35
CA GLY A 249 1.68 4.18 -20.65
C GLY A 249 0.73 5.22 -21.25
N GLY A 250 0.88 5.49 -22.53
CA GLY A 250 0.11 6.50 -23.24
C GLY A 250 0.87 7.81 -23.44
N ASP A 251 0.18 8.80 -23.99
CA ASP A 251 0.69 10.16 -24.13
C ASP A 251 0.30 11.05 -22.93
N ILE A 252 0.80 12.28 -22.90
CA ILE A 252 0.53 13.21 -21.80
C ILE A 252 -0.96 13.49 -21.64
N ASP A 253 -1.72 13.53 -22.73
CA ASP A 253 -3.16 13.82 -22.69
C ASP A 253 -3.90 12.64 -22.07
N SER A 254 -3.57 11.40 -22.44
CA SER A 254 -4.12 10.17 -21.85
C SER A 254 -3.81 10.04 -20.37
N LEU A 255 -2.60 10.42 -19.93
CA LEU A 255 -2.22 10.41 -18.51
C LEU A 255 -3.02 11.40 -17.66
N GLN A 256 -3.55 12.47 -18.28
CA GLN A 256 -4.40 13.45 -17.57
C GLN A 256 -5.85 12.97 -17.39
N THR A 257 -6.31 12.02 -18.19
CA THR A 257 -7.68 11.53 -18.19
C THR A 257 -7.87 10.18 -17.54
N MET A 258 -6.81 9.37 -17.47
CA MET A 258 -6.82 8.09 -16.77
C MET A 258 -7.06 8.30 -15.27
N ARG A 259 -7.74 7.35 -14.66
CA ARG A 259 -8.02 7.36 -13.21
C ARG A 259 -7.63 6.04 -12.59
N TRP A 260 -7.33 6.05 -11.31
CA TRP A 260 -7.18 4.83 -10.55
C TRP A 260 -8.55 4.21 -10.25
N LEU A 261 -8.67 2.89 -10.38
CA LEU A 261 -9.86 2.15 -10.00
C LEU A 261 -9.62 1.30 -8.75
N GLY A 262 -8.39 0.93 -8.49
CA GLY A 262 -7.97 0.16 -7.33
C GLY A 262 -6.50 -0.19 -7.40
N ALA A 263 -5.96 -0.64 -6.28
CA ALA A 263 -4.60 -1.15 -6.16
C ALA A 263 -4.56 -2.31 -5.17
N TRP A 264 -3.53 -3.14 -5.28
CA TRP A 264 -3.22 -4.20 -4.34
C TRP A 264 -1.70 -4.25 -4.11
N ALA A 265 -1.32 -4.48 -2.88
CA ALA A 265 0.03 -4.83 -2.46
C ALA A 265 -0.06 -5.98 -1.44
N PRO A 266 1.04 -6.69 -1.12
CA PRO A 266 1.05 -7.77 -0.16
C PRO A 266 0.38 -7.41 1.17
N GLY A 267 -0.53 -8.28 1.65
CA GLY A 267 -1.37 -8.02 2.83
C GLY A 267 -2.60 -7.16 2.56
N GLY A 268 -2.82 -6.67 1.34
CA GLY A 268 -4.01 -5.92 0.94
C GLY A 268 -5.27 -6.80 0.89
N GLY A 269 -6.39 -6.28 1.40
CA GLY A 269 -7.72 -6.87 1.31
C GLY A 269 -8.63 -6.14 0.33
N ALA A 270 -9.95 -6.38 0.46
CA ALA A 270 -10.94 -5.64 -0.30
C ALA A 270 -10.98 -4.16 0.12
N ALA A 271 -11.13 -3.27 -0.84
CA ALA A 271 -11.49 -1.88 -0.61
C ALA A 271 -13.01 -1.75 -0.74
N VAL A 272 -13.68 -1.35 0.34
CA VAL A 272 -15.12 -1.06 0.35
C VAL A 272 -15.28 0.46 0.48
N TYR A 273 -15.89 1.07 -0.52
CA TYR A 273 -16.03 2.54 -0.55
C TYR A 273 -17.24 2.99 0.27
N PRO A 274 -17.23 4.24 0.77
CA PRO A 274 -18.31 4.81 1.55
C PRO A 274 -19.66 4.69 0.85
N GLU A 275 -20.71 4.38 1.64
CA GLU A 275 -22.06 4.23 1.11
C GLU A 275 -22.51 5.48 0.35
N GLY A 276 -23.20 5.29 -0.76
CA GLY A 276 -23.69 6.38 -1.63
C GLY A 276 -22.62 7.00 -2.53
N THR A 277 -21.36 6.50 -2.51
CA THR A 277 -20.28 6.99 -3.38
C THR A 277 -19.74 5.88 -4.27
N GLY A 278 -19.10 6.23 -5.39
CA GLY A 278 -18.53 5.24 -6.30
C GLY A 278 -17.76 5.86 -7.46
N LEU A 279 -16.80 5.09 -7.97
CA LEU A 279 -15.99 5.44 -9.12
C LEU A 279 -16.81 5.19 -10.41
N ARG A 280 -17.18 6.24 -11.13
CA ARG A 280 -17.98 6.11 -12.34
C ARG A 280 -17.16 5.54 -13.49
N VAL A 281 -17.69 4.48 -14.08
CA VAL A 281 -17.17 3.87 -15.31
C VAL A 281 -18.18 4.06 -16.44
N ARG A 282 -17.75 4.66 -17.55
CA ARG A 282 -18.58 4.91 -18.73
C ARG A 282 -18.61 3.70 -19.66
N PRO A 283 -19.67 3.50 -20.44
CA PRO A 283 -19.69 2.48 -21.49
C PRO A 283 -18.55 2.72 -22.50
N GLY A 284 -17.93 1.63 -22.95
CA GLY A 284 -16.78 1.68 -23.86
C GLY A 284 -15.45 2.03 -23.22
N SER A 285 -15.40 2.21 -21.89
CA SER A 285 -14.14 2.27 -21.14
C SER A 285 -13.42 0.91 -21.18
N LYS A 286 -12.14 0.90 -20.94
CA LYS A 286 -11.33 -0.29 -20.62
C LYS A 286 -10.61 -0.10 -19.31
N LEU A 287 -10.11 -1.19 -18.74
CA LEU A 287 -9.17 -1.15 -17.63
C LEU A 287 -7.78 -1.52 -18.14
N VAL A 288 -6.77 -0.92 -17.54
CA VAL A 288 -5.38 -1.37 -17.65
C VAL A 288 -4.96 -1.87 -16.28
N GLN A 289 -4.62 -3.14 -16.19
CA GLN A 289 -3.98 -3.70 -15.00
C GLN A 289 -2.47 -3.67 -15.19
N GLN A 290 -1.80 -2.78 -14.49
CA GLN A 290 -0.35 -2.77 -14.36
C GLN A 290 0.03 -3.78 -13.29
N MET A 291 0.79 -4.78 -13.71
CA MET A 291 1.36 -5.79 -12.85
C MET A 291 2.84 -5.48 -12.66
N HIS A 292 3.27 -5.35 -11.41
CA HIS A 292 4.68 -5.42 -11.07
C HIS A 292 4.97 -6.80 -10.50
N TYR A 293 5.75 -7.58 -11.21
CA TYR A 293 6.23 -8.87 -10.76
C TYR A 293 7.66 -8.74 -10.26
N ASN A 294 7.94 -9.32 -9.09
CA ASN A 294 9.30 -9.50 -8.58
C ASN A 294 9.65 -10.99 -8.63
N THR A 295 10.55 -11.36 -9.54
CA THR A 295 10.89 -12.76 -9.80
C THR A 295 11.79 -13.40 -8.75
N LEU A 296 12.33 -12.61 -7.80
CA LEU A 296 13.10 -13.11 -6.65
C LEU A 296 12.25 -13.96 -5.71
N GLY A 297 10.91 -13.79 -5.72
CA GLY A 297 9.95 -14.63 -5.02
C GLY A 297 9.83 -16.05 -5.56
N GLY A 298 10.42 -16.33 -6.72
CA GLY A 298 10.47 -17.65 -7.36
C GLY A 298 9.85 -17.65 -8.78
N PRO A 299 9.94 -18.77 -9.48
CA PRO A 299 9.29 -18.93 -10.77
C PRO A 299 7.79 -19.19 -10.60
N GLY A 300 7.00 -18.81 -11.59
CA GLY A 300 5.58 -19.15 -11.64
C GLY A 300 4.81 -18.28 -12.61
N ALA A 301 3.56 -18.64 -12.81
CA ALA A 301 2.61 -17.87 -13.59
C ALA A 301 1.61 -17.19 -12.65
N ASP A 302 1.03 -16.11 -13.11
CA ASP A 302 -0.06 -15.39 -12.45
C ASP A 302 -1.20 -15.12 -13.43
N ARG A 303 -2.42 -15.15 -12.91
CA ARG A 303 -3.62 -14.68 -13.58
C ARG A 303 -4.50 -13.94 -12.59
N THR A 304 -4.05 -12.75 -12.22
CA THR A 304 -4.72 -11.88 -11.25
C THR A 304 -6.21 -11.72 -11.56
N VAL A 305 -7.00 -11.82 -10.52
CA VAL A 305 -8.46 -11.67 -10.54
C VAL A 305 -8.84 -10.37 -9.82
N MET A 306 -9.78 -9.63 -10.37
CA MET A 306 -10.38 -8.45 -9.75
C MET A 306 -11.87 -8.66 -9.58
N ASP A 307 -12.31 -8.75 -8.33
CA ASP A 307 -13.74 -8.77 -7.97
C ASP A 307 -14.21 -7.33 -7.73
N LEU A 308 -15.36 -6.99 -8.26
CA LEU A 308 -15.96 -5.66 -8.20
C LEU A 308 -17.37 -5.70 -7.62
N ARG A 309 -17.63 -4.79 -6.69
CA ARG A 309 -18.99 -4.42 -6.30
C ARG A 309 -19.39 -3.22 -7.14
N VAL A 310 -20.52 -3.34 -7.85
CA VAL A 310 -20.92 -2.37 -8.86
C VAL A 310 -22.39 -1.98 -8.67
N GLU A 311 -22.66 -0.68 -8.78
CA GLU A 311 -24.01 -0.11 -8.82
C GLU A 311 -24.34 0.41 -10.22
N THR A 312 -25.58 0.21 -10.66
CA THR A 312 -26.12 0.77 -11.92
C THR A 312 -26.96 2.02 -11.68
N THR A 313 -27.23 2.34 -10.42
CA THR A 313 -27.86 3.61 -10.04
C THR A 313 -26.77 4.65 -9.77
N PRO A 314 -26.98 5.92 -10.15
CA PRO A 314 -26.00 6.97 -9.91
C PRO A 314 -25.60 7.07 -8.45
N GLN A 315 -24.30 7.10 -8.22
CA GLN A 315 -23.67 7.32 -6.92
C GLN A 315 -23.07 8.73 -6.85
N GLY A 316 -22.81 9.21 -5.64
CA GLY A 316 -22.04 10.43 -5.40
C GLY A 316 -20.66 10.35 -6.05
N TRP A 317 -20.12 11.51 -6.43
CA TRP A 317 -18.80 11.58 -7.04
C TRP A 317 -17.71 11.08 -6.09
N ALA A 318 -16.80 10.31 -6.63
CA ALA A 318 -15.58 9.85 -5.95
C ALA A 318 -14.43 9.72 -6.92
N ASP A 319 -13.21 9.75 -6.39
CA ASP A 319 -11.98 9.48 -7.11
C ASP A 319 -10.92 8.84 -6.21
N ILE A 320 -10.00 8.07 -6.80
CA ILE A 320 -8.77 7.67 -6.12
C ILE A 320 -7.69 8.63 -6.60
N GLN A 321 -7.27 9.51 -5.71
CA GLN A 321 -6.35 10.60 -6.00
C GLN A 321 -4.94 10.26 -5.56
N PRO A 322 -3.95 10.15 -6.49
CA PRO A 322 -2.55 10.12 -6.15
C PRO A 322 -2.04 11.53 -5.80
N TRP A 323 -1.17 11.62 -4.80
CA TRP A 323 -0.50 12.83 -4.35
C TRP A 323 1.01 12.65 -4.46
N THR A 324 1.65 13.44 -5.31
CA THR A 324 3.10 13.49 -5.50
C THR A 324 3.46 14.74 -6.28
N ASP A 325 4.73 15.13 -6.27
CA ASP A 325 5.21 16.22 -7.11
C ASP A 325 5.46 15.70 -8.54
N VAL A 326 4.74 16.24 -9.50
CA VAL A 326 4.91 15.88 -10.91
C VAL A 326 6.34 16.13 -11.41
N ARG A 327 7.10 17.06 -10.80
CA ARG A 327 8.49 17.30 -11.14
C ARG A 327 9.38 16.11 -10.80
N TRP A 328 9.08 15.42 -9.68
CA TRP A 328 9.78 14.19 -9.29
C TRP A 328 9.57 13.11 -10.35
N VAL A 329 8.32 12.89 -10.76
CA VAL A 329 7.96 11.95 -11.85
C VAL A 329 8.71 12.26 -13.15
N LEU A 330 9.01 13.53 -13.40
CA LEU A 330 9.81 13.99 -14.53
C LEU A 330 11.33 13.97 -14.27
N GLY A 331 11.78 13.36 -13.16
CA GLY A 331 13.20 13.24 -12.81
C GLY A 331 13.85 14.54 -12.28
N VAL A 332 13.06 15.44 -11.67
CA VAL A 332 13.55 16.72 -11.16
C VAL A 332 13.20 16.91 -9.69
N GLY A 333 14.22 17.08 -8.85
CA GLY A 333 14.07 17.61 -7.49
C GLY A 333 13.76 16.59 -6.40
N MET A 334 13.88 15.29 -6.67
CA MET A 334 13.89 14.23 -5.65
C MET A 334 15.26 13.54 -5.68
N ASP A 335 16.29 14.26 -5.24
CA ASP A 335 17.65 13.73 -5.19
C ASP A 335 17.90 13.11 -3.81
N ILE A 336 18.30 11.84 -3.77
CA ILE A 336 18.67 11.09 -2.57
C ILE A 336 20.14 10.67 -2.71
N PRO A 337 21.09 11.50 -2.19
CA PRO A 337 22.51 11.26 -2.38
C PRO A 337 22.98 9.95 -1.75
N ALA A 338 23.97 9.32 -2.37
CA ALA A 338 24.67 8.14 -1.86
C ALA A 338 25.24 8.37 -0.44
N ASN A 339 25.25 7.33 0.38
CA ASN A 339 25.81 7.35 1.74
C ASN A 339 25.27 8.51 2.60
N THR A 340 23.95 8.77 2.52
CA THR A 340 23.32 9.89 3.23
C THR A 340 22.05 9.40 3.94
N GLU A 341 21.98 9.65 5.25
CA GLU A 341 20.81 9.36 6.09
C GLU A 341 19.92 10.60 6.25
N GLY A 342 18.61 10.39 6.49
CA GLY A 342 17.64 11.42 6.82
C GLY A 342 17.33 12.40 5.69
N VAL A 343 17.51 11.98 4.43
CA VAL A 343 17.12 12.80 3.27
C VAL A 343 15.61 12.91 3.23
N SER A 344 15.08 14.14 3.23
CA SER A 344 13.64 14.37 3.22
C SER A 344 13.23 15.27 2.05
N HIS A 345 12.14 14.88 1.40
CA HIS A 345 11.45 15.73 0.41
C HIS A 345 9.99 15.92 0.79
N GLU A 346 9.42 17.04 0.37
CA GLU A 346 8.07 17.44 0.69
C GLU A 346 7.33 17.94 -0.55
N PHE A 347 6.13 17.43 -0.76
CA PHE A 347 5.17 17.92 -1.73
C PHE A 347 4.05 18.67 -1.01
N ARG A 348 3.61 19.79 -1.58
CA ARG A 348 2.51 20.60 -1.08
C ARG A 348 1.50 20.89 -2.18
N TYR A 349 0.24 20.66 -1.89
CA TYR A 349 -0.87 21.06 -2.73
C TYR A 349 -1.78 22.02 -1.97
N ARG A 350 -1.91 23.25 -2.46
CA ARG A 350 -2.82 24.23 -1.88
C ARG A 350 -4.17 24.17 -2.55
N ALA A 351 -5.22 23.90 -1.75
CA ALA A 351 -6.60 23.87 -2.21
C ALA A 351 -7.04 25.23 -2.75
N GLY A 352 -7.47 25.26 -4.01
CA GLY A 352 -7.96 26.46 -4.70
C GLY A 352 -9.42 26.76 -4.38
N ALA A 353 -9.96 27.83 -4.95
CA ALA A 353 -11.31 28.31 -4.66
C ALA A 353 -12.44 27.30 -4.99
N GLY A 354 -12.18 26.35 -5.90
CA GLY A 354 -13.13 25.30 -6.30
C GLY A 354 -12.96 23.97 -5.57
N ASP A 355 -11.91 23.83 -4.76
CA ASP A 355 -11.58 22.55 -4.15
C ASP A 355 -12.34 22.38 -2.82
N ARG A 356 -13.28 21.46 -2.84
CA ARG A 356 -14.04 21.03 -1.67
C ARG A 356 -14.25 19.54 -1.78
N PHE A 357 -13.54 18.78 -0.97
CA PHE A 357 -13.60 17.31 -0.96
C PHE A 357 -13.30 16.77 0.43
N ALA A 358 -13.57 15.48 0.62
CA ALA A 358 -13.27 14.78 1.86
C ALA A 358 -12.39 13.57 1.58
N PHE A 359 -11.37 13.37 2.41
CA PHE A 359 -10.57 12.17 2.47
C PHE A 359 -11.28 11.08 3.27
N HIS A 360 -11.31 9.86 2.77
CA HIS A 360 -11.87 8.69 3.46
C HIS A 360 -10.84 7.63 3.82
N ASN A 361 -9.70 7.66 3.18
CA ASN A 361 -8.58 6.79 3.47
C ASN A 361 -7.26 7.48 3.09
N ALA A 362 -6.16 6.85 3.47
CA ALA A 362 -4.83 7.20 3.00
C ALA A 362 -3.96 5.95 2.88
N ALA A 363 -3.08 5.95 1.90
CA ALA A 363 -1.97 5.00 1.78
C ALA A 363 -0.72 5.78 1.40
N LEU A 364 0.43 5.33 1.90
CA LEU A 364 1.76 5.87 1.57
C LEU A 364 2.52 4.85 0.75
N HIS A 365 3.40 5.32 -0.12
CA HIS A 365 4.26 4.47 -0.94
C HIS A 365 5.65 5.08 -1.09
N MET A 366 6.64 4.30 -0.71
CA MET A 366 8.07 4.48 -0.95
C MET A 366 8.66 3.12 -1.34
N HIS A 367 9.95 3.10 -1.68
CA HIS A 367 10.67 1.85 -1.89
C HIS A 367 11.54 1.48 -0.67
N THR A 368 12.64 0.76 -0.91
CA THR A 368 13.42 0.09 0.14
C THR A 368 14.30 1.00 0.98
N MET A 369 14.63 2.20 0.51
CA MET A 369 15.41 3.17 1.28
C MET A 369 14.53 4.03 2.20
N GLY A 370 13.19 3.89 2.09
CA GLY A 370 12.23 4.62 2.91
C GLY A 370 12.43 4.35 4.41
N VAL A 371 12.35 5.41 5.20
CA VAL A 371 12.43 5.37 6.67
C VAL A 371 11.12 5.77 7.30
N SER A 372 10.53 6.87 6.83
CA SER A 372 9.26 7.39 7.34
C SER A 372 8.54 8.22 6.30
N ALA A 373 7.20 8.26 6.41
CA ALA A 373 6.40 9.14 5.58
C ALA A 373 5.18 9.67 6.33
N SER A 374 4.65 10.81 5.87
CA SER A 374 3.43 11.40 6.41
C SER A 374 2.60 12.12 5.36
N LEU A 375 1.29 12.01 5.49
CA LEU A 375 0.30 12.80 4.77
C LEU A 375 -0.58 13.52 5.78
N HIS A 376 -0.69 14.85 5.67
CA HIS A 376 -1.52 15.65 6.56
C HIS A 376 -2.15 16.84 5.83
N VAL A 377 -3.14 17.47 6.45
CA VAL A 377 -3.77 18.72 6.00
C VAL A 377 -3.41 19.83 6.97
N GLU A 378 -2.74 20.87 6.48
CA GLU A 378 -2.59 22.15 7.17
C GLU A 378 -3.80 23.02 6.81
N HIS A 379 -4.66 23.30 7.78
CA HIS A 379 -5.87 24.07 7.53
C HIS A 379 -5.59 25.59 7.48
N ALA A 380 -6.44 26.29 6.74
CA ALA A 380 -6.31 27.75 6.56
C ALA A 380 -6.38 28.55 7.88
N ASP A 381 -6.92 27.95 8.94
CA ASP A 381 -6.95 28.53 10.30
C ASP A 381 -5.69 28.28 11.13
N GLY A 382 -4.74 27.53 10.57
CA GLY A 382 -3.47 27.16 11.21
C GLY A 382 -3.52 25.90 12.05
N SER A 383 -4.64 25.18 12.09
CA SER A 383 -4.70 23.83 12.66
C SER A 383 -4.15 22.79 11.67
N GLU A 384 -3.82 21.60 12.16
CA GLU A 384 -3.32 20.48 11.36
C GLU A 384 -4.14 19.23 11.64
N THR A 385 -4.42 18.45 10.60
CA THR A 385 -5.02 17.12 10.71
C THR A 385 -4.14 16.10 10.06
N CYS A 386 -3.57 15.16 10.83
CA CYS A 386 -2.84 14.04 10.31
C CYS A 386 -3.80 13.05 9.63
N LEU A 387 -3.51 12.66 8.39
CA LEU A 387 -4.27 11.63 7.67
C LEU A 387 -3.62 10.26 7.86
N LEU A 388 -2.30 10.18 7.68
CA LEU A 388 -1.51 8.97 7.89
C LEU A 388 -0.05 9.38 8.15
N ARG A 389 0.55 8.78 9.17
CA ARG A 389 1.99 8.88 9.45
C ARG A 389 2.54 7.50 9.76
N GLU A 390 3.64 7.16 9.13
CA GLU A 390 4.40 5.96 9.36
C GLU A 390 5.81 6.36 9.78
N ASP A 391 6.13 6.19 11.08
CA ASP A 391 7.41 6.57 11.66
C ASP A 391 8.49 5.50 11.44
N SER A 392 8.09 4.32 10.97
CA SER A 392 8.96 3.19 10.64
C SER A 392 8.38 2.50 9.40
N TRP A 393 8.86 2.94 8.24
CA TRP A 393 8.43 2.38 6.96
C TRP A 393 8.87 0.92 6.82
N ASP A 394 7.98 0.08 6.32
CA ASP A 394 8.30 -1.29 5.90
C ASP A 394 7.80 -1.52 4.48
N PHE A 395 8.72 -1.68 3.55
CA PHE A 395 8.42 -1.92 2.13
C PHE A 395 7.51 -3.13 1.87
N ASN A 396 7.51 -4.11 2.77
CA ASN A 396 6.69 -5.31 2.65
C ASN A 396 5.25 -5.13 3.17
N TRP A 397 4.93 -4.02 3.82
CA TRP A 397 3.63 -3.78 4.46
C TRP A 397 3.04 -2.43 4.02
N GLN A 398 2.54 -2.40 2.80
CA GLN A 398 1.93 -1.20 2.23
C GLN A 398 0.41 -1.35 2.25
N ARG A 399 -0.26 -0.59 3.09
CA ARG A 399 -1.71 -0.68 3.32
C ARG A 399 -2.42 0.62 3.00
N THR A 400 -3.71 0.47 2.67
CA THR A 400 -4.65 1.57 2.72
C THR A 400 -5.34 1.59 4.08
N TYR A 401 -5.26 2.72 4.78
CA TYR A 401 -5.87 2.95 6.08
C TYR A 401 -7.17 3.74 5.90
N ALA A 402 -8.32 3.08 6.14
CA ALA A 402 -9.63 3.73 6.08
C ALA A 402 -9.84 4.57 7.36
N LEU A 403 -10.10 5.86 7.19
CA LEU A 403 -10.36 6.77 8.31
C LEU A 403 -11.70 6.43 8.98
N THR A 404 -11.80 6.53 10.31
CA THR A 404 -13.07 6.38 11.02
C THR A 404 -13.99 7.58 10.79
N THR A 405 -13.40 8.75 10.59
CA THR A 405 -14.10 9.99 10.27
C THR A 405 -13.45 10.64 9.05
N PRO A 406 -14.22 10.99 8.01
CA PRO A 406 -13.68 11.69 6.85
C PRO A 406 -13.08 13.04 7.24
N VAL A 407 -12.01 13.44 6.53
CA VAL A 407 -11.35 14.73 6.74
C VAL A 407 -11.67 15.65 5.58
N ASN A 408 -12.40 16.72 5.85
CA ASN A 408 -12.77 17.72 4.84
C ASN A 408 -11.59 18.62 4.50
N VAL A 409 -11.48 18.94 3.19
CA VAL A 409 -10.56 19.94 2.65
C VAL A 409 -11.37 21.08 2.05
N THR A 410 -10.99 22.30 2.37
CA THR A 410 -11.63 23.54 1.92
C THR A 410 -10.62 24.48 1.27
N PRO A 411 -11.07 25.49 0.49
CA PRO A 411 -10.17 26.45 -0.13
C PRO A 411 -9.22 27.13 0.86
N GLY A 412 -7.93 27.05 0.58
CA GLY A 412 -6.87 27.62 1.40
C GLY A 412 -6.15 26.63 2.29
N ASP A 413 -6.71 25.43 2.49
CA ASP A 413 -6.00 24.33 3.15
C ASP A 413 -4.83 23.85 2.26
N GLU A 414 -3.80 23.28 2.88
CA GLU A 414 -2.66 22.66 2.18
C GLU A 414 -2.57 21.17 2.54
N ILE A 415 -2.49 20.33 1.51
CA ILE A 415 -2.18 18.91 1.65
C ILE A 415 -0.68 18.77 1.57
N VAL A 416 -0.08 18.14 2.56
CA VAL A 416 1.37 18.00 2.69
C VAL A 416 1.74 16.53 2.76
N LEU A 417 2.55 16.09 1.81
CA LEU A 417 3.17 14.76 1.80
C LEU A 417 4.67 14.93 2.04
N ARG A 418 5.20 14.21 3.01
CA ARG A 418 6.62 14.17 3.31
C ARG A 418 7.11 12.74 3.34
N CYS A 419 8.26 12.48 2.72
CA CYS A 419 8.96 11.21 2.76
C CYS A 419 10.41 11.43 3.20
N THR A 420 10.97 10.45 3.91
CA THR A 420 12.35 10.46 4.42
C THR A 420 13.01 9.14 4.11
N TRP A 421 14.27 9.19 3.67
CA TRP A 421 15.07 8.04 3.25
C TRP A 421 16.44 8.03 3.90
N ASP A 422 16.98 6.82 4.06
CA ASP A 422 18.38 6.55 4.35
C ASP A 422 18.98 5.79 3.16
N ASN A 423 19.88 6.45 2.45
CA ASN A 423 20.58 5.83 1.33
C ASN A 423 21.96 5.37 1.75
N GLU A 424 22.05 4.11 2.16
CA GLU A 424 23.32 3.45 2.55
C GLU A 424 24.15 2.99 1.34
N SER A 425 23.58 3.07 0.13
CA SER A 425 24.26 2.63 -1.10
C SER A 425 25.32 3.63 -1.57
N ASP A 426 26.19 3.20 -2.46
CA ASP A 426 27.22 4.05 -3.11
C ASP A 426 26.71 4.78 -4.36
N GLN A 427 25.39 4.66 -4.65
CA GLN A 427 24.74 5.29 -5.79
C GLN A 427 23.70 6.32 -5.32
N ASN A 428 23.57 7.42 -6.06
CA ASN A 428 22.46 8.35 -5.86
C ASN A 428 21.17 7.68 -6.32
N ALA A 429 20.09 7.85 -5.56
CA ALA A 429 18.75 7.48 -5.98
C ALA A 429 17.90 8.72 -6.30
N ALA A 430 16.86 8.52 -7.07
CA ALA A 430 15.89 9.54 -7.45
C ALA A 430 14.55 8.86 -7.72
N TRP A 431 13.55 9.64 -8.16
CA TRP A 431 12.28 9.08 -8.58
C TRP A 431 12.44 8.05 -9.69
N GLY A 432 11.87 6.89 -9.47
CA GLY A 432 11.80 5.81 -10.46
C GLY A 432 11.03 4.63 -9.93
N GLU A 433 10.75 3.65 -10.79
CA GLU A 433 9.93 2.48 -10.45
C GLU A 433 10.75 1.23 -10.10
N GLY A 434 12.05 1.22 -10.42
CA GLY A 434 12.92 0.10 -10.11
C GLY A 434 13.13 -0.05 -8.61
N THR A 435 13.37 -1.29 -8.15
CA THR A 435 13.62 -1.57 -6.71
C THR A 435 14.77 -0.74 -6.12
N GLY A 436 15.74 -0.32 -6.94
CA GLY A 436 16.85 0.56 -6.55
C GLY A 436 16.58 2.06 -6.68
N ASP A 437 15.45 2.44 -7.28
CA ASP A 437 14.96 3.81 -7.32
C ASP A 437 14.10 4.08 -6.08
N GLU A 438 13.56 5.30 -5.95
CA GLU A 438 12.68 5.66 -4.86
C GLU A 438 11.43 6.39 -5.33
N MET A 439 10.37 6.33 -4.51
CA MET A 439 9.14 7.08 -4.70
C MET A 439 8.73 7.82 -3.43
N CYS A 440 7.98 8.90 -3.61
CA CYS A 440 7.21 9.56 -2.56
C CYS A 440 5.80 9.80 -3.08
N LEU A 441 4.90 8.91 -2.74
CA LEU A 441 3.54 8.90 -3.24
C LEU A 441 2.56 8.62 -2.10
N ALA A 442 1.44 9.33 -2.08
CA ALA A 442 0.28 8.94 -1.30
C ALA A 442 -0.92 8.72 -2.22
N THR A 443 -1.82 7.82 -1.86
CA THR A 443 -3.10 7.66 -2.54
C THR A 443 -4.24 7.78 -1.54
N THR A 444 -5.34 8.39 -1.98
CA THR A 444 -6.52 8.61 -1.14
C THR A 444 -7.80 8.39 -1.96
N TYR A 445 -8.83 7.85 -1.33
CA TYR A 445 -10.20 7.90 -1.86
C TYR A 445 -10.84 9.19 -1.40
N ILE A 446 -11.27 10.01 -2.34
CA ILE A 446 -11.91 11.30 -2.10
C ILE A 446 -13.33 11.35 -2.66
N THR A 447 -14.18 12.14 -2.01
CA THR A 447 -15.55 12.44 -2.47
C THR A 447 -15.77 13.96 -2.47
N ASP A 448 -16.91 14.42 -3.00
CA ASP A 448 -17.38 15.75 -2.65
C ASP A 448 -17.41 15.92 -1.12
N SER A 449 -17.25 17.14 -0.62
CA SER A 449 -17.21 17.41 0.83
C SER A 449 -18.29 16.64 1.59
N TRP A 450 -17.88 15.94 2.63
CA TRP A 450 -18.78 15.14 3.47
C TRP A 450 -19.54 16.08 4.41
N PRO A 451 -20.84 15.85 4.67
CA PRO A 451 -21.59 16.63 5.66
C PRO A 451 -20.91 16.54 7.03
N GLU A 452 -20.70 17.67 7.65
CA GLU A 452 -20.32 17.73 9.08
C GLU A 452 -21.59 17.46 9.89
N ASP A 453 -21.53 16.55 10.87
CA ASP A 453 -22.63 16.21 11.79
C ASP A 453 -22.93 17.36 12.77
#